data_d4bce308a081ddc9e777dea505b09803
#
_entry.id   d4bce308a081ddc9e777dea505b09803
#
_cell.length_a   1.000
_cell.length_b   1.000
_cell.length_c   1.000
_cell.angle_alpha   90.00
_cell.angle_beta   90.00
_cell.angle_gamma   90.00
#
_symmetry.space_group_name_H-M   'P 1'
#
loop_
_entity.id
_entity.type
_entity.pdbx_description
1 polymer ?
#
loop_
_entity_poly.entity_id
_entity_poly.type
_entity_poly.pdbx_seq_one_letter_code
_entity_poly.pdbx_strand_id
1 'polypeptide(L)'
;MTILNKIFSTDESTLLSNKIANKDISVTAGNHIHPNIREVENRLSFLCSKGIKFMKIGIFSMDYLDQHIIFLKKASTYNIQTVGVIFADKSLCVNDIYNVCKLDYDGLMIDTKTKSENSTLDILNADFITTFIQECHKENKFSGISGSINQDNIEYAMQFKSDFIGFRGALCNSSQRKCIEIKKCNSLLKRVKNINQKMYQEAV
;
A
#
# COMPACT_ATOMS: atom_id res chain seq x y z
N MET A 1 0.79 -11.37 -9.58
CA MET A 1 0.57 -10.18 -8.72
C MET A 1 -0.65 -10.44 -7.85
N THR A 2 -0.49 -10.63 -6.55
CA THR A 2 -1.61 -10.86 -5.64
C THR A 2 -1.22 -10.27 -4.29
N ILE A 3 -1.79 -9.14 -3.95
CA ILE A 3 -1.63 -8.56 -2.63
C ILE A 3 -2.99 -8.51 -1.95
N LEU A 4 -3.21 -9.40 -1.01
CA LEU A 4 -4.33 -9.36 -0.08
C LEU A 4 -3.95 -8.41 1.07
N ASN A 5 -4.43 -7.17 1.02
CA ASN A 5 -4.30 -6.24 2.13
C ASN A 5 -5.42 -6.47 3.13
N LYS A 6 -5.12 -7.16 4.23
CA LYS A 6 -5.97 -7.19 5.40
C LYS A 6 -5.32 -6.37 6.51
N ILE A 7 -6.03 -5.37 7.03
CA ILE A 7 -5.62 -4.65 8.24
C ILE A 7 -6.07 -5.52 9.40
N PHE A 8 -5.12 -5.98 10.19
CA PHE A 8 -5.37 -6.73 11.42
C PHE A 8 -5.00 -5.88 12.63
N SER A 9 -5.75 -6.04 13.71
CA SER A 9 -5.23 -5.75 15.04
C SER A 9 -4.04 -6.68 15.33
N THR A 10 -3.20 -6.32 16.27
CA THR A 10 -1.99 -7.08 16.62
C THR A 10 -2.32 -8.54 16.96
N ASP A 11 -3.49 -8.80 17.55
CA ASP A 11 -3.92 -10.14 17.97
C ASP A 11 -4.39 -11.00 16.78
N GLU A 12 -5.06 -10.38 15.80
CA GLU A 12 -5.52 -11.08 14.59
C GLU A 12 -4.36 -11.44 13.65
N SER A 13 -3.28 -10.63 13.60
CA SER A 13 -2.10 -10.92 12.80
C SER A 13 -1.38 -12.19 13.28
N THR A 14 -1.40 -12.45 14.57
CA THR A 14 -0.80 -13.65 15.19
C THR A 14 -1.54 -14.94 14.79
N LEU A 15 -2.87 -14.90 14.76
CA LEU A 15 -3.69 -16.03 14.34
C LEU A 15 -3.57 -16.37 12.86
N LEU A 16 -3.31 -15.36 12.02
CA LEU A 16 -3.18 -15.55 10.58
C LEU A 16 -1.80 -16.01 10.13
N SER A 17 -0.74 -15.56 10.78
CA SER A 17 0.62 -16.02 10.47
C SER A 17 0.75 -17.55 10.62
N ASN A 18 0.05 -18.13 11.57
CA ASN A 18 0.00 -19.59 11.77
C ASN A 18 -0.81 -20.34 10.70
N LYS A 19 -1.74 -19.66 10.00
CA LYS A 19 -2.60 -20.27 8.97
C LYS A 19 -2.13 -20.03 7.54
N ILE A 20 -1.25 -19.08 7.32
CA ILE A 20 -0.85 -18.63 5.98
C ILE A 20 0.69 -18.68 5.84
N ALA A 21 1.29 -19.80 6.26
CA ALA A 21 2.70 -20.07 6.01
C ALA A 21 3.01 -19.86 4.50
N ASN A 22 4.03 -19.06 4.19
CA ASN A 22 4.53 -18.76 2.83
C ASN A 22 3.71 -17.80 1.96
N LYS A 23 2.89 -16.92 2.51
CA LYS A 23 2.27 -15.81 1.74
C LYS A 23 2.86 -14.46 2.12
N ASP A 24 2.97 -13.57 1.14
CA ASP A 24 3.44 -12.21 1.38
C ASP A 24 2.35 -11.41 2.09
N ILE A 25 2.47 -11.31 3.41
CA ILE A 25 1.54 -10.57 4.25
C ILE A 25 2.14 -9.20 4.53
N SER A 26 1.34 -8.16 4.32
CA SER A 26 1.68 -6.80 4.68
C SER A 26 0.79 -6.31 5.82
N VAL A 27 1.38 -5.68 6.81
CA VAL A 27 0.68 -5.11 7.96
C VAL A 27 0.88 -3.60 7.99
N THR A 28 -0.20 -2.85 8.27
CA THR A 28 -0.10 -1.41 8.48
C THR A 28 0.25 -1.13 9.94
N ALA A 29 1.35 -0.44 10.16
CA ALA A 29 1.75 0.02 11.48
C ALA A 29 1.13 1.38 11.78
N GLY A 30 0.27 1.40 12.78
CA GLY A 30 -0.26 2.63 13.37
C GLY A 30 -1.50 3.22 12.69
N ASN A 31 -2.34 3.83 13.52
CA ASN A 31 -3.51 4.64 13.13
C ASN A 31 -3.31 6.11 13.49
N HIS A 32 -2.08 6.53 13.79
CA HIS A 32 -1.80 7.85 14.36
C HIS A 32 -1.54 8.88 13.27
N ILE A 33 -1.83 10.14 13.59
CA ILE A 33 -1.53 11.31 12.75
C ILE A 33 -0.01 11.41 12.52
N HIS A 34 0.78 10.93 13.47
CA HIS A 34 2.24 10.75 13.39
C HIS A 34 2.58 9.31 13.72
N PRO A 35 3.46 8.64 12.98
CA PRO A 35 3.99 7.40 13.46
C PRO A 35 4.73 7.69 14.77
N ASN A 36 4.24 7.16 15.89
CA ASN A 36 5.04 7.11 17.08
C ASN A 36 6.17 6.11 16.83
N ILE A 37 7.37 6.62 16.59
CA ILE A 37 8.53 5.81 16.17
C ILE A 37 8.80 4.68 17.15
N ARG A 38 8.70 4.92 18.48
CA ARG A 38 8.88 3.87 19.48
C ARG A 38 7.85 2.75 19.37
N GLU A 39 6.60 3.11 19.13
CA GLU A 39 5.53 2.12 18.92
C GLU A 39 5.76 1.32 17.65
N VAL A 40 6.19 1.97 16.58
CA VAL A 40 6.54 1.32 15.31
C VAL A 40 7.73 0.37 15.50
N GLU A 41 8.78 0.76 16.21
CA GLU A 41 9.94 -0.10 16.52
C GLU A 41 9.55 -1.35 17.32
N ASN A 42 8.70 -1.19 18.34
CA ASN A 42 8.22 -2.33 19.13
C ASN A 42 7.43 -3.32 18.25
N ARG A 43 6.60 -2.80 17.35
CA ARG A 43 5.86 -3.62 16.40
C ARG A 43 6.74 -4.29 15.36
N LEU A 44 7.81 -3.64 14.93
CA LEU A 44 8.75 -4.18 13.95
C LEU A 44 9.34 -5.52 14.41
N SER A 45 9.89 -5.57 15.62
CA SER A 45 10.43 -6.79 16.21
C SER A 45 9.37 -7.90 16.31
N PHE A 46 8.17 -7.55 16.76
CA PHE A 46 7.05 -8.48 16.85
C PHE A 46 6.65 -9.01 15.47
N LEU A 47 6.50 -8.16 14.46
CA LEU A 47 6.08 -8.57 13.12
C LEU A 47 7.13 -9.48 12.47
N CYS A 48 8.42 -9.17 12.62
CA CYS A 48 9.50 -10.01 12.13
C CYS A 48 9.47 -11.40 12.77
N SER A 49 9.23 -11.50 14.08
CA SER A 49 9.12 -12.78 14.80
C SER A 49 7.94 -13.64 14.32
N LYS A 50 6.95 -13.03 13.63
CA LYS A 50 5.79 -13.70 13.04
C LYS A 50 5.94 -13.99 11.55
N GLY A 51 7.11 -13.77 10.97
CA GLY A 51 7.36 -14.02 9.55
C GLY A 51 6.62 -13.06 8.60
N ILE A 52 6.24 -11.88 9.10
CA ILE A 52 5.63 -10.84 8.25
C ILE A 52 6.73 -10.23 7.38
N LYS A 53 6.52 -10.20 6.07
CA LYS A 53 7.51 -9.71 5.10
C LYS A 53 7.42 -8.23 4.82
N PHE A 54 6.24 -7.63 4.90
CA PHE A 54 6.01 -6.23 4.53
C PHE A 54 5.37 -5.44 5.67
N MET A 55 5.93 -4.29 5.98
CA MET A 55 5.38 -3.34 6.94
C MET A 55 5.06 -2.02 6.25
N LYS A 56 3.79 -1.62 6.26
CA LYS A 56 3.34 -0.32 5.73
C LYS A 56 3.29 0.73 6.81
N ILE A 57 3.83 1.91 6.50
CA ILE A 57 3.95 3.04 7.44
C ILE A 57 3.39 4.28 6.77
N GLY A 58 2.39 4.92 7.41
CA GLY A 58 1.79 6.15 6.90
C GLY A 58 2.72 7.35 7.06
N ILE A 59 2.95 8.07 5.98
CA ILE A 59 3.64 9.37 5.97
C ILE A 59 2.53 10.45 6.00
N PHE A 60 2.22 10.92 7.20
CA PHE A 60 1.08 11.82 7.43
C PHE A 60 1.39 13.30 7.24
N SER A 61 2.65 13.68 7.34
CA SER A 61 3.16 15.04 7.08
C SER A 61 4.60 14.96 6.63
N MET A 62 4.97 15.87 5.73
CA MET A 62 6.36 16.03 5.27
C MET A 62 7.27 16.61 6.37
N ASP A 63 6.70 17.25 7.40
CA ASP A 63 7.46 17.79 8.54
C ASP A 63 8.14 16.69 9.40
N TYR A 64 7.74 15.43 9.24
CA TYR A 64 8.22 14.31 10.05
C TYR A 64 9.12 13.34 9.29
N LEU A 65 9.64 13.72 8.11
CA LEU A 65 10.51 12.85 7.31
C LEU A 65 11.78 12.43 8.06
N ASP A 66 12.33 13.31 8.91
CA ASP A 66 13.49 12.97 9.76
C ASP A 66 13.22 11.80 10.70
N GLN A 67 11.99 11.71 11.23
CA GLN A 67 11.59 10.59 12.07
C GLN A 67 11.50 9.29 11.24
N HIS A 68 11.05 9.37 9.99
CA HIS A 68 11.06 8.22 9.09
C HIS A 68 12.49 7.77 8.77
N ILE A 69 13.44 8.69 8.58
CA ILE A 69 14.87 8.37 8.36
C ILE A 69 15.43 7.59 9.57
N ILE A 70 15.18 8.07 10.78
CA ILE A 70 15.63 7.40 12.03
C ILE A 70 15.02 6.00 12.13
N PHE A 71 13.73 5.87 11.85
CA PHE A 71 13.04 4.59 11.85
C PHE A 71 13.61 3.63 10.80
N LEU A 72 13.81 4.08 9.56
CA LEU A 72 14.29 3.24 8.45
C LEU A 72 15.70 2.70 8.70
N LYS A 73 16.59 3.51 9.30
CA LYS A 73 17.90 3.02 9.79
C LYS A 73 17.75 1.87 10.79
N LYS A 74 16.74 1.91 11.64
CA LYS A 74 16.45 0.82 12.57
C LYS A 74 15.83 -0.37 11.84
N ALA A 75 14.88 -0.12 10.95
CA ALA A 75 14.18 -1.16 10.19
C ALA A 75 15.14 -1.99 9.33
N SER A 76 16.19 -1.39 8.77
CA SER A 76 17.18 -2.09 7.94
C SER A 76 17.94 -3.21 8.68
N THR A 77 17.90 -3.23 10.02
CA THR A 77 18.48 -4.32 10.81
C THR A 77 17.55 -5.53 10.95
N TYR A 78 16.34 -5.47 10.40
CA TYR A 78 15.34 -6.53 10.45
C TYR A 78 15.09 -7.09 9.05
N ASN A 79 14.71 -8.36 8.96
CA ASN A 79 14.33 -8.99 7.70
C ASN A 79 12.84 -8.71 7.38
N ILE A 80 12.53 -7.44 7.13
CA ILE A 80 11.20 -6.97 6.75
C ILE A 80 11.34 -5.83 5.75
N GLN A 81 10.53 -5.87 4.70
CA GLN A 81 10.47 -4.79 3.72
C GLN A 81 9.50 -3.70 4.21
N THR A 82 9.91 -2.46 4.06
CA THR A 82 9.16 -1.29 4.50
C THR A 82 8.50 -0.58 3.32
N VAL A 83 7.24 -0.18 3.50
CA VAL A 83 6.46 0.54 2.48
C VAL A 83 5.95 1.85 3.07
N GLY A 84 6.43 2.96 2.56
CA GLY A 84 5.90 4.28 2.90
C GLY A 84 4.55 4.52 2.20
N VAL A 85 3.56 5.00 2.95
CA VAL A 85 2.22 5.29 2.42
C VAL A 85 1.97 6.79 2.48
N ILE A 86 1.85 7.44 1.31
CA ILE A 86 1.39 8.82 1.19
C ILE A 86 -0.11 8.85 0.90
N PHE A 87 -0.78 9.93 1.26
CA PHE A 87 -2.24 9.99 1.22
C PHE A 87 -2.71 11.02 0.20
N ALA A 88 -3.43 10.55 -0.84
CA ALA A 88 -3.96 11.36 -1.93
C ALA A 88 -4.86 12.51 -1.46
N ASP A 89 -5.61 12.29 -0.39
CA ASP A 89 -6.51 13.27 0.24
C ASP A 89 -5.80 14.25 1.20
N LYS A 90 -4.49 14.34 1.10
CA LYS A 90 -3.65 15.39 1.62
C LYS A 90 -3.18 16.27 0.47
N SER A 91 -2.95 17.55 0.72
CA SER A 91 -2.48 18.49 -0.31
C SER A 91 -1.05 18.15 -0.73
N LEU A 92 -0.90 17.08 -1.53
CA LEU A 92 0.38 16.65 -2.05
C LEU A 92 0.82 17.50 -3.24
N CYS A 93 2.11 17.81 -3.30
CA CYS A 93 2.73 18.42 -4.47
C CYS A 93 3.83 17.50 -5.03
N VAL A 94 4.34 17.83 -6.23
CA VAL A 94 5.38 17.04 -6.89
C VAL A 94 6.68 16.99 -6.06
N ASN A 95 7.01 18.05 -5.34
CA ASN A 95 8.17 18.05 -4.44
C ASN A 95 8.04 17.03 -3.29
N ASP A 96 6.84 16.76 -2.84
CA ASP A 96 6.60 15.72 -1.82
C ASP A 96 6.97 14.34 -2.36
N ILE A 97 6.68 14.06 -3.65
CA ILE A 97 7.10 12.83 -4.31
C ILE A 97 8.63 12.70 -4.25
N TYR A 98 9.36 13.72 -4.67
CA TYR A 98 10.82 13.69 -4.66
C TYR A 98 11.40 13.50 -3.25
N ASN A 99 10.79 14.13 -2.24
CA ASN A 99 11.24 14.01 -0.87
C ASN A 99 11.02 12.60 -0.31
N VAL A 100 9.83 12.00 -0.53
CA VAL A 100 9.55 10.66 -0.02
C VAL A 100 10.29 9.57 -0.79
N CYS A 101 10.55 9.76 -2.08
CA CYS A 101 11.31 8.82 -2.89
C CYS A 101 12.78 8.72 -2.48
N LYS A 102 13.34 9.75 -1.83
CA LYS A 102 14.70 9.73 -1.26
C LYS A 102 14.82 8.98 0.07
N LEU A 103 13.72 8.67 0.73
CA LEU A 103 13.75 7.88 1.96
C LEU A 103 14.08 6.41 1.66
N ASP A 104 14.76 5.73 2.55
CA ASP A 104 15.21 4.34 2.41
C ASP A 104 14.08 3.31 2.59
N TYR A 105 12.88 3.61 2.10
CA TYR A 105 11.80 2.63 1.96
C TYR A 105 12.10 1.67 0.81
N ASP A 106 11.75 0.39 0.96
CA ASP A 106 11.83 -0.58 -0.14
C ASP A 106 10.78 -0.30 -1.21
N GLY A 107 9.67 0.28 -0.82
CA GLY A 107 8.60 0.69 -1.74
C GLY A 107 7.76 1.83 -1.19
N LEU A 108 7.00 2.45 -2.07
CA LEU A 108 6.06 3.51 -1.74
C LEU A 108 4.69 3.20 -2.31
N MET A 109 3.64 3.70 -1.66
CA MET A 109 2.29 3.57 -2.19
C MET A 109 1.47 4.83 -1.92
N ILE A 110 0.54 5.11 -2.83
CA ILE A 110 -0.50 6.11 -2.64
C ILE A 110 -1.77 5.42 -2.14
N ASP A 111 -2.40 5.97 -1.12
CA ASP A 111 -3.69 5.52 -0.59
C ASP A 111 -4.56 6.75 -0.26
N THR A 112 -5.78 6.57 0.20
CA THR A 112 -6.62 7.61 0.82
C THR A 112 -6.68 7.39 2.32
N LYS A 113 -6.49 8.47 3.10
CA LYS A 113 -6.64 8.44 4.56
C LYS A 113 -8.11 8.35 4.95
N THR A 114 -8.91 9.23 4.34
CA THR A 114 -10.35 9.33 4.60
C THR A 114 -11.11 8.28 3.79
N LYS A 115 -12.09 7.68 4.41
CA LYS A 115 -13.01 6.77 3.71
C LYS A 115 -14.10 7.58 3.02
N SER A 116 -13.77 8.12 1.85
CA SER A 116 -14.71 8.82 0.98
C SER A 116 -15.11 7.94 -0.21
N GLU A 117 -16.08 8.40 -0.98
CA GLU A 117 -16.45 7.80 -2.26
C GLU A 117 -15.38 8.04 -3.33
N ASN A 118 -14.62 9.14 -3.21
CA ASN A 118 -13.55 9.46 -4.14
C ASN A 118 -12.36 8.51 -3.95
N SER A 119 -11.92 7.95 -5.05
CA SER A 119 -10.70 7.15 -5.12
C SER A 119 -9.46 8.02 -5.28
N THR A 120 -8.29 7.44 -5.10
CA THR A 120 -7.01 8.08 -5.45
C THR A 120 -7.01 8.61 -6.89
N LEU A 121 -7.68 7.90 -7.81
CA LEU A 121 -7.76 8.26 -9.22
C LEU A 121 -8.70 9.45 -9.50
N ASP A 122 -9.61 9.74 -8.58
CA ASP A 122 -10.50 10.91 -8.66
C ASP A 122 -9.85 12.16 -8.04
N ILE A 123 -8.94 11.96 -7.09
CA ILE A 123 -8.28 13.05 -6.33
C ILE A 123 -7.02 13.53 -7.03
N LEU A 124 -6.21 12.61 -7.56
CA LEU A 124 -4.93 12.91 -8.20
C LEU A 124 -5.05 12.79 -9.71
N ASN A 125 -4.46 13.75 -10.43
CA ASN A 125 -4.39 13.66 -11.89
C ASN A 125 -3.40 12.58 -12.36
N ALA A 126 -3.53 12.19 -13.62
CA ALA A 126 -2.71 11.14 -14.24
C ALA A 126 -1.22 11.46 -14.21
N ASP A 127 -0.84 12.73 -14.41
CA ASP A 127 0.56 13.16 -14.44
C ASP A 127 1.21 12.98 -13.07
N PHE A 128 0.49 13.32 -11.99
CA PHE A 128 0.98 13.12 -10.63
C PHE A 128 1.24 11.65 -10.33
N ILE A 129 0.28 10.77 -10.67
CA ILE A 129 0.40 9.32 -10.44
C ILE A 129 1.56 8.75 -11.27
N THR A 130 1.67 9.18 -12.53
CA THR A 130 2.75 8.75 -13.43
C THR A 130 4.11 9.20 -12.89
N THR A 131 4.25 10.45 -12.48
CA THR A 131 5.48 11.00 -11.88
C THR A 131 5.85 10.21 -10.62
N PHE A 132 4.90 9.92 -9.75
CA PHE A 132 5.13 9.13 -8.53
C PHE A 132 5.72 7.74 -8.86
N ILE A 133 5.12 7.03 -9.82
CA ILE A 133 5.58 5.68 -10.20
C ILE A 133 6.99 5.75 -10.82
N GLN A 134 7.22 6.71 -11.72
CA GLN A 134 8.52 6.89 -12.37
C GLN A 134 9.62 7.20 -11.35
N GLU A 135 9.37 8.11 -10.40
CA GLU A 135 10.35 8.43 -9.36
C GLU A 135 10.59 7.26 -8.41
N CYS A 136 9.56 6.46 -8.07
CA CYS A 136 9.76 5.23 -7.33
C CYS A 136 10.72 4.28 -8.07
N HIS A 137 10.48 4.02 -9.35
CA HIS A 137 11.30 3.10 -10.14
C HIS A 137 12.73 3.63 -10.34
N LYS A 138 12.89 4.93 -10.55
CA LYS A 138 14.19 5.60 -10.64
C LYS A 138 15.04 5.42 -9.37
N GLU A 139 14.40 5.44 -8.20
CA GLU A 139 15.04 5.19 -6.91
C GLU A 139 15.04 3.69 -6.52
N ASN A 140 14.82 2.78 -7.48
CA ASN A 140 14.78 1.32 -7.30
C ASN A 140 13.77 0.86 -6.23
N LYS A 141 12.65 1.56 -6.10
CA LYS A 141 11.56 1.22 -5.18
C LYS A 141 10.39 0.63 -5.95
N PHE A 142 9.71 -0.36 -5.35
CA PHE A 142 8.43 -0.75 -5.91
C PHE A 142 7.34 0.28 -5.58
N SER A 143 6.42 0.45 -6.51
CA SER A 143 5.34 1.43 -6.47
C SER A 143 3.98 0.78 -6.27
N GLY A 144 3.07 1.43 -5.56
CA GLY A 144 1.72 0.94 -5.36
C GLY A 144 0.65 2.02 -5.42
N ILE A 145 -0.52 1.63 -5.91
CA ILE A 145 -1.72 2.46 -5.91
C ILE A 145 -2.83 1.77 -5.11
N SER A 146 -3.48 2.49 -4.22
CA SER A 146 -4.63 2.05 -3.46
C SER A 146 -5.55 3.25 -3.18
N GLY A 147 -6.57 3.09 -2.35
CA GLY A 147 -7.52 4.16 -2.04
C GLY A 147 -8.77 4.10 -2.91
N SER A 148 -9.78 3.41 -2.39
CA SER A 148 -11.10 3.23 -3.03
C SER A 148 -11.07 2.66 -4.45
N ILE A 149 -9.99 1.93 -4.81
CA ILE A 149 -9.93 1.20 -6.07
C ILE A 149 -10.96 0.05 -6.03
N ASN A 150 -11.75 -0.07 -7.09
CA ASN A 150 -12.84 -1.03 -7.22
C ASN A 150 -12.93 -1.64 -8.63
N GLN A 151 -14.00 -2.36 -8.93
CA GLN A 151 -14.17 -3.02 -10.23
C GLN A 151 -14.37 -2.04 -11.40
N ASP A 152 -14.84 -0.83 -11.14
CA ASP A 152 -15.16 0.14 -12.18
C ASP A 152 -13.92 0.94 -12.62
N ASN A 153 -13.01 1.20 -11.69
CA ASN A 153 -11.81 2.03 -11.95
C ASN A 153 -10.49 1.23 -12.00
N ILE A 154 -10.53 -0.09 -11.80
CA ILE A 154 -9.32 -0.93 -11.81
C ILE A 154 -8.60 -0.93 -13.17
N GLU A 155 -9.35 -0.93 -14.27
CA GLU A 155 -8.77 -0.92 -15.61
C GLU A 155 -7.94 0.35 -15.84
N TYR A 156 -8.44 1.49 -15.40
CA TYR A 156 -7.71 2.74 -15.41
C TYR A 156 -6.49 2.72 -14.46
N ALA A 157 -6.64 2.17 -13.24
CA ALA A 157 -5.52 2.02 -12.32
C ALA A 157 -4.39 1.17 -12.90
N MET A 158 -4.71 0.12 -13.67
CA MET A 158 -3.72 -0.76 -14.27
C MET A 158 -2.91 -0.12 -15.41
N GLN A 159 -3.44 0.93 -16.06
CA GLN A 159 -2.72 1.66 -17.11
C GLN A 159 -1.47 2.37 -16.60
N PHE A 160 -1.43 2.74 -15.32
CA PHE A 160 -0.26 3.36 -14.69
C PHE A 160 0.93 2.40 -14.48
N LYS A 161 0.72 1.08 -14.62
CA LYS A 161 1.77 0.06 -14.50
C LYS A 161 2.53 0.11 -13.17
N SER A 162 1.85 0.45 -12.08
CA SER A 162 2.41 0.29 -10.74
C SER A 162 2.67 -1.18 -10.42
N ASP A 163 3.65 -1.49 -9.58
CA ASP A 163 4.02 -2.87 -9.25
C ASP A 163 2.91 -3.61 -8.51
N PHE A 164 2.07 -2.89 -7.76
CA PHE A 164 0.89 -3.47 -7.13
C PHE A 164 -0.28 -2.50 -7.01
N ILE A 165 -1.49 -3.06 -6.93
CA ILE A 165 -2.73 -2.32 -6.67
C ILE A 165 -3.40 -2.89 -5.43
N GLY A 166 -3.74 -2.02 -4.48
CA GLY A 166 -4.35 -2.39 -3.20
C GLY A 166 -5.88 -2.27 -3.22
N PHE A 167 -6.57 -3.32 -2.78
CA PHE A 167 -8.02 -3.36 -2.66
C PHE A 167 -8.46 -3.68 -1.24
N ARG A 168 -9.44 -2.97 -0.73
CA ARG A 168 -10.10 -3.30 0.53
C ARG A 168 -11.61 -3.15 0.44
N GLY A 169 -12.11 -1.95 0.16
CA GLY A 169 -13.55 -1.67 0.08
C GLY A 169 -14.26 -2.53 -0.96
N ALA A 170 -13.66 -2.69 -2.12
CA ALA A 170 -14.18 -3.52 -3.22
C ALA A 170 -14.36 -5.00 -2.86
N LEU A 171 -13.66 -5.48 -1.84
CA LEU A 171 -13.68 -6.88 -1.41
C LEU A 171 -14.62 -7.13 -0.21
N CYS A 172 -15.16 -6.08 0.39
CA CYS A 172 -15.98 -6.18 1.59
C CYS A 172 -17.47 -6.09 1.28
N ASN A 173 -18.29 -6.71 2.13
CA ASN A 173 -19.75 -6.74 1.99
C ASN A 173 -20.47 -5.57 2.67
N SER A 174 -19.77 -4.75 3.43
CA SER A 174 -20.36 -3.62 4.15
C SER A 174 -19.48 -2.38 4.10
N SER A 175 -20.10 -1.20 4.30
CA SER A 175 -19.41 0.08 4.43
C SER A 175 -18.38 0.11 5.56
N GLN A 176 -18.55 -0.72 6.60
CA GLN A 176 -17.61 -0.86 7.70
C GLN A 176 -16.32 -1.62 7.32
N ARG A 177 -16.29 -2.28 6.15
CA ARG A 177 -15.11 -2.98 5.60
C ARG A 177 -14.51 -4.03 6.58
N LYS A 178 -15.35 -4.67 7.40
CA LYS A 178 -14.92 -5.65 8.42
C LYS A 178 -14.73 -7.06 7.87
N CYS A 179 -15.53 -7.47 6.89
CA CYS A 179 -15.54 -8.82 6.36
C CYS A 179 -15.27 -8.84 4.86
N ILE A 180 -14.30 -9.64 4.45
CA ILE A 180 -13.99 -9.90 3.05
C ILE A 180 -14.98 -10.94 2.52
N GLU A 181 -15.52 -10.69 1.33
CA GLU A 181 -16.43 -11.57 0.62
C GLU A 181 -15.71 -12.33 -0.49
N ILE A 182 -15.66 -13.65 -0.40
CA ILE A 182 -14.95 -14.52 -1.35
C ILE A 182 -15.46 -14.33 -2.77
N LYS A 183 -16.78 -14.15 -2.97
CA LYS A 183 -17.36 -13.91 -4.29
C LYS A 183 -16.80 -12.64 -4.94
N LYS A 184 -16.67 -11.56 -4.18
CA LYS A 184 -16.07 -10.30 -4.66
C LYS A 184 -14.59 -10.45 -4.98
N CYS A 185 -13.85 -11.21 -4.16
CA CYS A 185 -12.46 -11.53 -4.46
C CYS A 185 -12.31 -12.28 -5.79
N ASN A 186 -13.12 -13.32 -6.01
CA ASN A 186 -13.10 -14.11 -7.23
C ASN A 186 -13.50 -13.28 -8.46
N SER A 187 -14.52 -12.43 -8.34
CA SER A 187 -14.93 -11.51 -9.40
C SER A 187 -13.81 -10.54 -9.78
N LEU A 188 -13.18 -9.91 -8.79
CA LEU A 188 -12.08 -8.99 -9.02
C LEU A 188 -10.87 -9.69 -9.67
N LEU A 189 -10.49 -10.86 -9.18
CA LEU A 189 -9.40 -11.65 -9.74
C LEU A 189 -9.66 -12.03 -11.22
N LYS A 190 -10.91 -12.42 -11.54
CA LYS A 190 -11.32 -12.70 -12.93
C LYS A 190 -11.17 -11.45 -13.79
N ARG A 191 -11.62 -10.29 -13.31
CA ARG A 191 -11.51 -9.02 -14.03
C ARG A 191 -10.05 -8.63 -14.28
N VAL A 192 -9.18 -8.70 -13.26
CA VAL A 192 -7.74 -8.43 -13.41
C VAL A 192 -7.10 -9.32 -14.46
N LYS A 193 -7.41 -10.63 -14.44
CA LYS A 193 -6.89 -11.57 -15.45
C LYS A 193 -7.32 -11.19 -16.86
N ASN A 194 -8.60 -10.84 -17.04
CA ASN A 194 -9.13 -10.44 -18.35
C ASN A 194 -8.49 -9.14 -18.86
N ILE A 195 -8.28 -8.15 -17.98
CA ILE A 195 -7.61 -6.88 -18.34
C ILE A 195 -6.16 -7.18 -18.77
N ASN A 196 -5.42 -7.96 -17.99
CA ASN A 196 -4.05 -8.34 -18.34
C ASN A 196 -3.98 -9.02 -19.71
N GLN A 197 -4.89 -9.95 -20.01
CA GLN A 197 -4.93 -10.62 -21.31
C GLN A 197 -5.12 -9.65 -22.47
N LYS A 198 -6.04 -8.67 -22.32
CA LYS A 198 -6.26 -7.63 -23.33
C LYS A 198 -5.01 -6.77 -23.53
N MET A 199 -4.41 -6.29 -22.43
CA MET A 199 -3.20 -5.46 -22.48
C MET A 199 -2.03 -6.18 -23.17
N TYR A 200 -1.90 -7.50 -23.00
CA TYR A 200 -0.90 -8.30 -23.71
C TYR A 200 -1.21 -8.43 -25.21
N GLN A 201 -2.49 -8.54 -25.61
CA GLN A 201 -2.90 -8.64 -27.00
C GLN A 201 -2.73 -7.33 -27.77
N GLU A 202 -2.89 -6.19 -27.09
CA GLU A 202 -2.72 -4.84 -27.67
C GLU A 202 -1.23 -4.42 -27.77
N ALA A 203 -0.34 -5.12 -27.09
CA ALA A 203 1.12 -4.84 -27.08
C ALA A 203 1.91 -5.66 -28.11
N VAL A 204 1.25 -6.57 -28.84
CA VAL A 204 1.79 -7.42 -29.93
C VAL A 204 1.33 -6.91 -31.28
#